data_096ad39124c0e475f5d9199da0de15a7
#
_entry.id   096ad39124c0e475f5d9199da0de15a7
#
_cell.length_a   1.000
_cell.length_b   1.000
_cell.length_c   1.000
_cell.angle_alpha   90.00
_cell.angle_beta   90.00
_cell.angle_gamma   90.00
#
_symmetry.space_group_name_H-M   'P 1'
#
loop_
_entity.id
_entity.type
_entity.pdbx_description
1 polymer ?
#
loop_
_entity_poly.entity_id
_entity_poly.type
_entity_poly.pdbx_seq_one_letter_code
_entity_poly.pdbx_strand_id
1 'polypeptide(L)'
;LELEYITQQQYDEALADDVYARISEEHEVQLAESDVNTYYEDAILNKLTSQFMDMYGCTKAEAETMIYTGGYSIYSVQDKAIQKICDDVINNPDYVSNSTKVGLSYKLTILDPDKETNHNYGIGDLINYYVAQTGNSKYNNIYSSEDAARAAADEFKEAMLEETGGTYVAEAFEVSPQPQFSFTIMDQHTGYVKAMVGGRGEKKVNRSFNRATDATRQPGSTFKIVAAYAPLIDSGKGGLAKSFNDEPYQYANGNDVRNAGGGHS
;
A
#
# COMPACT_ATOMS: atom_id res chain seq x y z
N LEU A 1 -7.78 -44.50 -5.43
CA LEU A 1 -8.25 -45.89 -5.38
C LEU A 1 -7.18 -46.86 -5.88
N GLU A 2 -6.70 -46.75 -7.12
CA GLU A 2 -5.71 -47.69 -7.69
C GLU A 2 -4.40 -47.78 -6.89
N LEU A 3 -4.03 -46.74 -6.17
CA LEU A 3 -2.82 -46.65 -5.32
C LEU A 3 -3.10 -46.90 -3.83
N GLU A 4 -4.33 -47.28 -3.48
CA GLU A 4 -4.80 -47.59 -2.12
C GLU A 4 -4.61 -46.48 -1.07
N TYR A 5 -4.40 -45.22 -1.51
CA TYR A 5 -4.27 -44.07 -0.57
C TYR A 5 -5.59 -43.68 0.09
N ILE A 6 -6.72 -43.96 -0.55
CA ILE A 6 -8.07 -43.70 -0.04
C ILE A 6 -8.98 -44.92 -0.30
N THR A 7 -9.95 -45.14 0.59
CA THR A 7 -10.97 -46.14 0.45
C THR A 7 -12.07 -45.69 -0.54
N GLN A 8 -12.86 -46.65 -1.05
CA GLN A 8 -14.02 -46.34 -1.92
C GLN A 8 -14.98 -45.39 -1.18
N GLN A 9 -15.23 -45.60 0.09
CA GLN A 9 -16.10 -44.74 0.90
C GLN A 9 -15.58 -43.31 0.98
N GLN A 10 -14.28 -43.12 1.24
CA GLN A 10 -13.64 -41.79 1.26
C GLN A 10 -13.70 -41.10 -0.10
N TYR A 11 -13.59 -41.85 -1.19
CA TYR A 11 -13.73 -41.31 -2.53
C TYR A 11 -15.17 -40.87 -2.81
N ASP A 12 -16.16 -41.67 -2.44
CA ASP A 12 -17.58 -41.35 -2.65
C ASP A 12 -18.03 -40.18 -1.78
N GLU A 13 -17.53 -40.09 -0.52
CA GLU A 13 -17.75 -38.94 0.37
C GLU A 13 -17.14 -37.66 -0.20
N ALA A 14 -15.94 -37.71 -0.76
CA ALA A 14 -15.29 -36.57 -1.37
C ALA A 14 -15.99 -36.09 -2.65
N LEU A 15 -16.56 -37.01 -3.42
CA LEU A 15 -17.36 -36.66 -4.62
C LEU A 15 -18.73 -36.06 -4.27
N ALA A 16 -19.29 -36.48 -3.14
CA ALA A 16 -20.58 -35.96 -2.65
C ALA A 16 -20.43 -34.62 -1.92
N ASP A 17 -19.20 -34.23 -1.59
CA ASP A 17 -18.92 -32.99 -0.88
C ASP A 17 -18.98 -31.80 -1.85
N ASP A 18 -19.96 -30.92 -1.68
CA ASP A 18 -20.11 -29.70 -2.46
C ASP A 18 -19.13 -28.61 -1.98
N VAL A 19 -17.83 -28.83 -2.24
CA VAL A 19 -16.74 -27.92 -1.89
C VAL A 19 -16.96 -26.54 -2.52
N TYR A 20 -17.49 -26.49 -3.73
CA TYR A 20 -17.69 -25.23 -4.45
C TYR A 20 -18.83 -24.40 -3.87
N ALA A 21 -19.90 -25.01 -3.36
CA ALA A 21 -20.96 -24.29 -2.66
C ALA A 21 -20.42 -23.65 -1.35
N ARG A 22 -19.57 -24.36 -0.64
CA ARG A 22 -18.94 -23.83 0.59
C ARG A 22 -17.89 -22.75 0.33
N ILE A 23 -17.24 -22.75 -0.84
CA ILE A 23 -16.31 -21.68 -1.23
C ILE A 23 -17.07 -20.41 -1.62
N SER A 24 -18.28 -20.55 -2.16
CA SER A 24 -19.14 -19.41 -2.52
C SER A 24 -19.93 -18.82 -1.36
N GLU A 25 -20.01 -19.50 -0.20
CA GLU A 25 -20.52 -18.90 1.01
C GLU A 25 -19.53 -17.82 1.46
N GLU A 26 -19.94 -16.56 1.45
CA GLU A 26 -19.19 -15.47 2.05
C GLU A 26 -19.02 -15.75 3.55
N HIS A 27 -17.95 -16.42 3.90
CA HIS A 27 -17.47 -16.39 5.26
C HIS A 27 -16.89 -15.00 5.48
N GLU A 28 -17.68 -14.08 6.01
CA GLU A 28 -17.14 -12.96 6.77
C GLU A 28 -16.31 -13.56 7.91
N VAL A 29 -15.06 -13.84 7.63
CA VAL A 29 -14.07 -14.02 8.68
C VAL A 29 -13.95 -12.66 9.34
N GLN A 30 -14.74 -12.40 10.38
CA GLN A 30 -14.47 -11.33 11.32
C GLN A 30 -13.12 -11.67 11.95
N LEU A 31 -12.05 -11.20 11.31
CA LEU A 31 -10.74 -11.20 11.95
C LEU A 31 -10.91 -10.41 13.24
N ALA A 32 -10.63 -11.03 14.38
CA ALA A 32 -10.54 -10.31 15.63
C ALA A 32 -9.51 -9.18 15.43
N GLU A 33 -9.70 -8.01 16.06
CA GLU A 33 -8.76 -6.87 15.98
C GLU A 33 -7.28 -7.27 16.23
N SER A 34 -7.06 -8.40 16.93
CA SER A 34 -5.75 -8.99 17.19
C SER A 34 -5.10 -9.66 15.97
N ASP A 35 -5.82 -9.88 14.88
CA ASP A 35 -5.34 -10.67 13.73
C ASP A 35 -4.82 -9.79 12.57
N VAL A 36 -5.01 -8.46 12.65
CA VAL A 36 -4.48 -7.53 11.66
C VAL A 36 -3.15 -6.95 12.13
N ASN A 37 -2.08 -7.30 11.43
CA ASN A 37 -0.74 -6.79 11.71
C ASN A 37 -0.67 -5.26 11.57
N THR A 38 0.16 -4.62 12.38
CA THR A 38 0.54 -3.22 12.17
C THR A 38 1.32 -3.06 10.86
N TYR A 39 1.44 -1.82 10.36
CA TYR A 39 2.32 -1.54 9.22
C TYR A 39 3.78 -1.91 9.47
N TYR A 40 4.21 -1.84 10.74
CA TYR A 40 5.54 -2.22 11.15
C TYR A 40 5.75 -3.74 11.03
N GLU A 41 4.82 -4.53 11.53
CA GLU A 41 4.86 -6.00 11.44
C GLU A 41 4.81 -6.50 10.00
N ASP A 42 3.95 -5.90 9.17
CA ASP A 42 3.92 -6.18 7.74
C ASP A 42 5.26 -5.88 7.04
N ALA A 43 5.90 -4.76 7.40
CA ALA A 43 7.22 -4.42 6.85
C ALA A 43 8.30 -5.45 7.25
N ILE A 44 8.26 -5.96 8.49
CA ILE A 44 9.15 -7.04 8.92
C ILE A 44 8.89 -8.31 8.12
N LEU A 45 7.64 -8.73 8.00
CA LEU A 45 7.27 -9.96 7.28
C LEU A 45 7.66 -9.86 5.80
N ASN A 46 7.43 -8.72 5.15
CA ASN A 46 7.85 -8.49 3.77
C ASN A 46 9.38 -8.57 3.62
N LYS A 47 10.11 -7.98 4.57
CA LYS A 47 11.59 -8.05 4.56
C LYS A 47 12.10 -9.46 4.76
N LEU A 48 11.53 -10.21 5.72
CA LEU A 48 11.87 -11.60 5.95
C LEU A 48 11.55 -12.47 4.74
N THR A 49 10.37 -12.29 4.12
CA THR A 49 10.00 -13.00 2.89
C THR A 49 11.06 -12.82 1.81
N SER A 50 11.49 -11.57 1.55
CA SER A 50 12.54 -11.30 0.58
C SER A 50 13.87 -11.97 0.94
N GLN A 51 14.26 -11.92 2.22
CA GLN A 51 15.49 -12.56 2.68
C GLN A 51 15.46 -14.09 2.54
N PHE A 52 14.30 -14.71 2.81
CA PHE A 52 14.13 -16.15 2.62
C PHE A 52 14.18 -16.54 1.14
N MET A 53 13.53 -15.75 0.26
CA MET A 53 13.64 -15.95 -1.19
C MET A 53 15.11 -15.90 -1.66
N ASP A 54 15.86 -14.90 -1.21
CA ASP A 54 17.27 -14.74 -1.57
C ASP A 54 18.16 -15.87 -1.00
N MET A 55 17.88 -16.28 0.24
CA MET A 55 18.70 -17.29 0.95
C MET A 55 18.47 -18.70 0.44
N TYR A 56 17.21 -19.04 0.13
CA TYR A 56 16.82 -20.41 -0.23
C TYR A 56 16.53 -20.57 -1.72
N GLY A 57 16.56 -19.50 -2.52
CA GLY A 57 16.24 -19.55 -3.94
C GLY A 57 14.80 -19.99 -4.24
N CYS A 58 13.87 -19.70 -3.31
CA CYS A 58 12.48 -20.16 -3.35
C CYS A 58 11.52 -19.05 -3.82
N THR A 59 10.30 -19.45 -4.16
CA THR A 59 9.23 -18.51 -4.51
C THR A 59 8.72 -17.76 -3.27
N LYS A 60 8.00 -16.66 -3.50
CA LYS A 60 7.37 -15.88 -2.42
C LYS A 60 6.45 -16.75 -1.55
N ALA A 61 5.61 -17.60 -2.17
CA ALA A 61 4.68 -18.47 -1.46
C ALA A 61 5.39 -19.50 -0.57
N GLU A 62 6.48 -20.08 -1.06
CA GLU A 62 7.32 -21.00 -0.28
C GLU A 62 8.00 -20.30 0.90
N ALA A 63 8.56 -19.10 0.67
CA ALA A 63 9.17 -18.30 1.72
C ALA A 63 8.16 -17.94 2.83
N GLU A 64 6.95 -17.52 2.44
CA GLU A 64 5.86 -17.24 3.38
C GLU A 64 5.46 -18.49 4.16
N THR A 65 5.30 -19.61 3.49
CA THR A 65 5.00 -20.89 4.15
C THR A 65 6.08 -21.25 5.18
N MET A 66 7.37 -21.13 4.82
CA MET A 66 8.47 -21.37 5.74
C MET A 66 8.41 -20.45 6.96
N ILE A 67 8.14 -19.16 6.78
CA ILE A 67 8.05 -18.18 7.88
C ILE A 67 6.92 -18.54 8.84
N TYR A 68 5.73 -18.88 8.33
CA TYR A 68 4.56 -19.14 9.16
C TYR A 68 4.55 -20.53 9.80
N THR A 69 5.15 -21.52 9.17
CA THR A 69 5.12 -22.92 9.65
C THR A 69 6.44 -23.39 10.26
N GLY A 70 7.52 -22.64 10.08
CA GLY A 70 8.88 -23.03 10.48
C GLY A 70 9.18 -22.86 11.97
N GLY A 71 8.23 -22.40 12.79
CA GLY A 71 8.41 -22.25 14.24
C GLY A 71 9.39 -21.15 14.65
N TYR A 72 9.60 -20.15 13.80
CA TYR A 72 10.53 -19.05 14.06
C TYR A 72 10.02 -18.09 15.14
N SER A 73 10.92 -17.65 16.01
CA SER A 73 10.71 -16.49 16.88
C SER A 73 11.33 -15.25 16.24
N ILE A 74 10.51 -14.25 15.92
CA ILE A 74 10.96 -13.04 15.26
C ILE A 74 11.13 -11.93 16.29
N TYR A 75 12.37 -11.44 16.46
CA TYR A 75 12.70 -10.35 17.37
C TYR A 75 12.84 -9.06 16.58
N SER A 76 12.17 -8.01 17.01
CA SER A 76 12.23 -6.68 16.39
C SER A 76 12.63 -5.61 17.39
N VAL A 77 13.00 -4.45 16.89
CA VAL A 77 13.34 -3.26 17.69
C VAL A 77 12.17 -2.30 17.84
N GLN A 78 10.97 -2.74 17.44
CA GLN A 78 9.73 -1.99 17.62
C GLN A 78 9.51 -1.67 19.10
N ASP A 79 9.10 -0.45 19.38
CA ASP A 79 8.57 -0.06 20.68
C ASP A 79 7.04 -0.01 20.59
N LYS A 80 6.37 -0.97 21.21
CA LYS A 80 4.90 -1.09 21.15
C LYS A 80 4.17 0.10 21.75
N ALA A 81 4.76 0.76 22.76
CA ALA A 81 4.15 1.94 23.36
C ALA A 81 4.22 3.15 22.41
N ILE A 82 5.39 3.36 21.78
CA ILE A 82 5.55 4.40 20.74
C ILE A 82 4.65 4.08 19.53
N GLN A 83 4.60 2.84 19.06
CA GLN A 83 3.73 2.44 17.95
C GLN A 83 2.26 2.78 18.24
N LYS A 84 1.78 2.40 19.44
CA LYS A 84 0.39 2.71 19.82
C LYS A 84 0.10 4.21 19.83
N ILE A 85 1.01 5.02 20.35
CA ILE A 85 0.86 6.50 20.33
C ILE A 85 0.78 6.99 18.88
N CYS A 86 1.61 6.45 17.98
CA CYS A 86 1.61 6.82 16.57
C CYS A 86 0.29 6.48 15.89
N ASP A 87 -0.24 5.28 16.14
CA ASP A 87 -1.52 4.82 15.57
C ASP A 87 -2.69 5.64 16.11
N ASP A 88 -2.68 5.99 17.40
CA ASP A 88 -3.69 6.86 18.00
C ASP A 88 -3.64 8.28 17.40
N VAL A 89 -2.46 8.87 17.25
CA VAL A 89 -2.28 10.25 16.78
C VAL A 89 -2.67 10.42 15.31
N ILE A 90 -2.31 9.47 14.45
CA ILE A 90 -2.57 9.60 13.00
C ILE A 90 -4.06 9.62 12.66
N ASN A 91 -4.89 9.00 13.51
CA ASN A 91 -6.33 8.91 13.35
C ASN A 91 -7.10 9.92 14.21
N ASN A 92 -6.42 10.67 15.08
CA ASN A 92 -7.07 11.62 15.97
C ASN A 92 -7.31 12.96 15.26
N PRO A 93 -8.59 13.41 15.14
CA PRO A 93 -8.93 14.67 14.48
C PRO A 93 -8.35 15.92 15.16
N ASP A 94 -7.99 15.85 16.44
CA ASP A 94 -7.39 16.98 17.15
C ASP A 94 -5.96 17.28 16.69
N TYR A 95 -5.24 16.27 16.18
CA TYR A 95 -3.86 16.41 15.72
C TYR A 95 -3.76 16.42 14.19
N VAL A 96 -4.70 15.80 13.52
CA VAL A 96 -4.70 15.67 12.07
C VAL A 96 -5.94 16.35 11.50
N SER A 97 -5.72 17.29 10.57
CA SER A 97 -6.79 18.04 9.92
C SER A 97 -7.98 17.13 9.54
N ASN A 98 -9.17 17.48 10.03
CA ASN A 98 -10.43 16.87 9.64
C ASN A 98 -10.69 17.16 8.16
N SER A 99 -10.11 16.33 7.29
CA SER A 99 -10.55 16.32 5.90
C SER A 99 -11.87 15.56 5.81
N THR A 100 -12.88 16.19 5.26
CA THR A 100 -14.14 15.53 4.91
C THR A 100 -14.03 14.69 3.65
N LYS A 101 -12.87 14.75 2.97
CA LYS A 101 -12.63 14.02 1.72
C LYS A 101 -12.19 12.60 1.98
N VAL A 102 -12.62 11.72 1.08
CA VAL A 102 -12.23 10.31 1.07
C VAL A 102 -11.60 9.93 -0.27
N GLY A 103 -10.64 9.04 -0.23
CA GLY A 103 -10.06 8.41 -1.42
C GLY A 103 -10.71 7.05 -1.63
N LEU A 104 -11.22 6.80 -2.82
CA LEU A 104 -11.83 5.53 -3.21
C LEU A 104 -10.78 4.54 -3.72
N SER A 105 -10.82 3.30 -3.21
CA SER A 105 -10.24 2.11 -3.84
C SER A 105 -11.39 1.27 -4.35
N TYR A 106 -11.36 0.89 -5.63
CA TYR A 106 -12.47 0.19 -6.26
C TYR A 106 -11.97 -0.91 -7.20
N LYS A 107 -12.63 -2.05 -7.13
CA LYS A 107 -12.48 -3.16 -8.07
C LYS A 107 -13.85 -3.69 -8.42
N LEU A 108 -14.05 -4.08 -9.67
CA LEU A 108 -15.29 -4.64 -10.19
C LEU A 108 -14.98 -5.82 -11.08
N THR A 109 -15.71 -6.92 -10.92
CA THR A 109 -15.64 -8.09 -11.79
C THR A 109 -16.99 -8.32 -12.45
N ILE A 110 -16.99 -8.40 -13.78
CA ILE A 110 -18.16 -8.68 -14.62
C ILE A 110 -17.86 -9.93 -15.45
N LEU A 111 -18.79 -10.89 -15.50
CA LEU A 111 -18.71 -12.06 -16.35
C LEU A 111 -19.28 -11.72 -17.73
N ASP A 112 -18.47 -11.90 -18.77
CA ASP A 112 -18.89 -11.80 -20.16
C ASP A 112 -19.68 -13.07 -20.56
N PRO A 113 -20.98 -12.96 -20.88
CA PRO A 113 -21.80 -14.14 -21.17
C PRO A 113 -21.38 -14.87 -22.47
N ASP A 114 -20.74 -14.16 -23.41
CA ASP A 114 -20.36 -14.75 -24.70
C ASP A 114 -19.01 -15.46 -24.64
N LYS A 115 -18.17 -15.14 -23.68
CA LYS A 115 -16.78 -15.61 -23.62
C LYS A 115 -16.46 -16.45 -22.40
N GLU A 116 -17.37 -16.57 -21.45
CA GLU A 116 -17.15 -17.22 -20.16
C GLU A 116 -15.89 -16.69 -19.43
N THR A 117 -15.54 -15.41 -19.70
CA THR A 117 -14.36 -14.76 -19.14
C THR A 117 -14.76 -13.61 -18.23
N ASN A 118 -13.99 -13.39 -17.17
CA ASN A 118 -14.19 -12.28 -16.28
C ASN A 118 -13.47 -11.01 -16.79
N HIS A 119 -14.20 -9.91 -16.85
CA HIS A 119 -13.65 -8.57 -16.98
C HIS A 119 -13.39 -7.99 -15.59
N ASN A 120 -12.15 -7.61 -15.33
CA ASN A 120 -11.74 -7.02 -14.05
C ASN A 120 -11.38 -5.55 -14.27
N TYR A 121 -12.12 -4.68 -13.63
CA TYR A 121 -11.90 -3.24 -13.64
C TYR A 121 -11.33 -2.78 -12.30
N GLY A 122 -10.43 -1.80 -12.35
CA GLY A 122 -9.86 -1.19 -11.17
C GLY A 122 -10.17 0.30 -11.06
N ILE A 123 -9.63 0.96 -10.04
CA ILE A 123 -9.80 2.40 -9.85
C ILE A 123 -9.28 3.22 -11.03
N GLY A 124 -8.28 2.74 -11.76
CA GLY A 124 -7.77 3.40 -12.97
C GLY A 124 -8.80 3.47 -14.08
N ASP A 125 -9.58 2.40 -14.27
CA ASP A 125 -10.63 2.34 -15.28
C ASP A 125 -11.78 3.29 -14.94
N LEU A 126 -12.18 3.35 -13.67
CA LEU A 126 -13.15 4.31 -13.18
C LEU A 126 -12.69 5.76 -13.41
N ILE A 127 -11.43 6.07 -13.12
CA ILE A 127 -10.86 7.41 -13.38
C ILE A 127 -10.91 7.72 -14.87
N ASN A 128 -10.49 6.78 -15.73
CA ASN A 128 -10.51 6.94 -17.18
C ASN A 128 -11.92 7.16 -17.74
N TYR A 129 -12.90 6.41 -17.20
CA TYR A 129 -14.31 6.60 -17.54
C TYR A 129 -14.77 8.03 -17.28
N TYR A 130 -14.51 8.57 -16.09
CA TYR A 130 -14.89 9.94 -15.77
C TYR A 130 -14.07 11.01 -16.50
N VAL A 131 -12.81 10.74 -16.81
CA VAL A 131 -12.01 11.62 -17.69
C VAL A 131 -12.65 11.70 -19.07
N ALA A 132 -13.09 10.59 -19.63
CA ALA A 132 -13.77 10.54 -20.93
C ALA A 132 -15.14 11.24 -20.91
N GLN A 133 -15.93 11.01 -19.87
CA GLN A 133 -17.26 11.61 -19.71
C GLN A 133 -17.22 13.13 -19.50
N THR A 134 -16.29 13.60 -18.68
CA THR A 134 -16.26 15.01 -18.24
C THR A 134 -15.26 15.88 -19.01
N GLY A 135 -14.32 15.27 -19.76
CA GLY A 135 -13.20 15.98 -20.37
C GLY A 135 -12.17 16.51 -19.34
N ASN A 136 -12.32 16.20 -18.05
CA ASN A 136 -11.44 16.67 -17.00
C ASN A 136 -10.24 15.74 -16.84
N SER A 137 -9.12 16.06 -17.48
CA SER A 137 -7.87 15.28 -17.37
C SER A 137 -7.26 15.22 -15.97
N LYS A 138 -7.77 16.01 -15.02
CA LYS A 138 -7.34 16.02 -13.61
C LYS A 138 -8.30 15.27 -12.69
N TYR A 139 -9.30 14.58 -13.25
CA TYR A 139 -10.19 13.76 -12.45
C TYR A 139 -9.37 12.70 -11.66
N ASN A 140 -9.78 12.45 -10.43
CA ASN A 140 -9.10 11.52 -9.54
C ASN A 140 -10.12 10.83 -8.63
N ASN A 141 -9.65 9.88 -7.84
CA ASN A 141 -10.46 9.07 -6.93
C ASN A 141 -10.73 9.72 -5.56
N ILE A 142 -10.72 11.05 -5.45
CA ILE A 142 -10.95 11.76 -4.18
C ILE A 142 -12.33 12.43 -4.23
N TYR A 143 -13.18 12.05 -3.28
CA TYR A 143 -14.57 12.50 -3.19
C TYR A 143 -14.83 13.31 -1.92
N SER A 144 -15.93 14.06 -1.91
CA SER A 144 -16.35 14.89 -0.76
C SER A 144 -16.88 14.06 0.41
N SER A 145 -17.37 12.84 0.15
CA SER A 145 -17.91 11.93 1.14
C SER A 145 -17.86 10.48 0.62
N GLU A 146 -18.12 9.52 1.50
CA GLU A 146 -18.29 8.12 1.12
C GLU A 146 -19.49 7.93 0.20
N ASP A 147 -20.62 8.61 0.48
CA ASP A 147 -21.81 8.55 -0.38
C ASP A 147 -21.51 9.03 -1.80
N ALA A 148 -20.72 10.10 -1.95
CA ALA A 148 -20.32 10.57 -3.27
C ALA A 148 -19.38 9.58 -3.99
N ALA A 149 -18.50 8.91 -3.25
CA ALA A 149 -17.65 7.86 -3.80
C ALA A 149 -18.47 6.63 -4.21
N ARG A 150 -19.47 6.24 -3.40
CA ARG A 150 -20.39 5.12 -3.69
C ARG A 150 -21.21 5.42 -4.95
N ALA A 151 -21.80 6.61 -5.03
CA ALA A 151 -22.57 7.00 -6.22
C ALA A 151 -21.72 6.94 -7.51
N ALA A 152 -20.48 7.38 -7.44
CA ALA A 152 -19.57 7.30 -8.59
C ALA A 152 -19.21 5.84 -8.95
N ALA A 153 -19.01 4.98 -7.96
CA ALA A 153 -18.74 3.56 -8.21
C ALA A 153 -19.95 2.83 -8.81
N ASP A 154 -21.15 3.15 -8.34
CA ASP A 154 -22.39 2.54 -8.83
C ASP A 154 -22.68 2.98 -10.27
N GLU A 155 -22.53 4.28 -10.58
CA GLU A 155 -22.65 4.79 -11.97
C GLU A 155 -21.66 4.10 -12.92
N PHE A 156 -20.39 3.97 -12.51
CA PHE A 156 -19.38 3.26 -13.30
C PHE A 156 -19.75 1.79 -13.50
N LYS A 157 -20.19 1.11 -12.44
CA LYS A 157 -20.63 -0.30 -12.51
C LYS A 157 -21.78 -0.48 -13.50
N GLU A 158 -22.80 0.37 -13.42
CA GLU A 158 -23.95 0.32 -14.34
C GLU A 158 -23.50 0.53 -15.79
N ALA A 159 -22.63 1.50 -16.04
CA ALA A 159 -22.09 1.76 -17.35
C ALA A 159 -21.30 0.55 -17.92
N MET A 160 -20.48 -0.10 -17.11
CA MET A 160 -19.70 -1.27 -17.54
C MET A 160 -20.58 -2.49 -17.78
N LEU A 161 -21.64 -2.68 -17.00
CA LEU A 161 -22.64 -3.73 -17.23
C LEU A 161 -23.41 -3.51 -18.54
N GLU A 162 -23.78 -2.25 -18.85
CA GLU A 162 -24.45 -1.90 -20.10
C GLU A 162 -23.50 -2.08 -21.30
N GLU A 163 -22.26 -1.62 -21.20
CA GLU A 163 -21.26 -1.71 -22.28
C GLU A 163 -20.91 -3.16 -22.63
N THR A 164 -20.73 -4.02 -21.62
CA THR A 164 -20.35 -5.43 -21.83
C THR A 164 -21.53 -6.34 -22.10
N GLY A 165 -22.73 -5.95 -21.68
CA GLY A 165 -23.89 -6.87 -21.63
C GLY A 165 -23.69 -8.02 -20.66
N GLY A 166 -22.68 -7.94 -19.80
CA GLY A 166 -22.26 -8.98 -18.89
C GLY A 166 -23.08 -9.06 -17.60
N THR A 167 -22.71 -9.97 -16.73
CA THR A 167 -23.36 -10.18 -15.43
C THR A 167 -22.42 -9.78 -14.30
N TYR A 168 -22.94 -9.03 -13.31
CA TYR A 168 -22.20 -8.70 -12.10
C TYR A 168 -21.74 -9.97 -11.36
N VAL A 169 -20.49 -10.01 -10.96
CA VAL A 169 -19.90 -11.09 -10.16
C VAL A 169 -19.55 -10.61 -8.76
N ALA A 170 -18.70 -9.58 -8.67
CA ALA A 170 -18.24 -9.06 -7.39
C ALA A 170 -17.72 -7.61 -7.51
N GLU A 171 -17.74 -6.90 -6.39
CA GLU A 171 -17.02 -5.63 -6.26
C GLU A 171 -16.28 -5.57 -4.92
N ALA A 172 -15.19 -4.81 -4.89
CA ALA A 172 -14.54 -4.37 -3.66
C ALA A 172 -14.56 -2.83 -3.62
N PHE A 173 -15.18 -2.28 -2.59
CA PHE A 173 -15.31 -0.85 -2.36
C PHE A 173 -14.71 -0.49 -1.01
N GLU A 174 -13.69 0.34 -1.02
CA GLU A 174 -13.06 0.84 0.20
C GLU A 174 -12.82 2.34 0.10
N VAL A 175 -13.05 3.06 1.18
CA VAL A 175 -12.71 4.46 1.31
C VAL A 175 -11.69 4.69 2.40
N SER A 176 -10.80 5.65 2.18
CA SER A 176 -9.80 6.06 3.15
C SER A 176 -9.80 7.57 3.36
N PRO A 177 -9.62 8.07 4.60
CA PRO A 177 -9.54 9.50 4.88
C PRO A 177 -8.44 10.18 4.06
N GLN A 178 -8.70 11.40 3.56
CA GLN A 178 -7.70 12.20 2.85
C GLN A 178 -7.42 13.52 3.60
N PRO A 179 -6.20 14.09 3.52
CA PRO A 179 -5.01 13.53 2.84
C PRO A 179 -4.44 12.30 3.54
N GLN A 180 -3.76 11.45 2.76
CA GLN A 180 -2.97 10.35 3.30
C GLN A 180 -1.54 10.79 3.55
N PHE A 181 -0.93 10.27 4.60
CA PHE A 181 0.49 10.45 4.91
C PHE A 181 1.01 9.25 5.71
N SER A 182 2.31 9.18 5.81
CA SER A 182 3.03 8.15 6.57
C SER A 182 4.21 8.78 7.29
N PHE A 183 4.68 8.13 8.34
CA PHE A 183 5.90 8.51 9.04
C PHE A 183 6.55 7.31 9.74
N THR A 184 7.83 7.47 10.05
CA THR A 184 8.60 6.53 10.85
C THR A 184 9.28 7.26 11.99
N ILE A 185 9.39 6.59 13.14
CA ILE A 185 10.18 7.08 14.28
C ILE A 185 11.43 6.21 14.39
N MET A 186 12.58 6.85 14.33
CA MET A 186 13.89 6.21 14.38
C MET A 186 14.70 6.76 15.56
N ASP A 187 15.36 5.88 16.28
CA ASP A 187 16.39 6.24 17.23
C ASP A 187 17.65 6.69 16.48
N GLN A 188 18.00 7.96 16.62
CA GLN A 188 19.13 8.59 15.92
C GLN A 188 20.50 8.02 16.30
N HIS A 189 20.62 7.39 17.48
CA HIS A 189 21.91 6.83 17.94
C HIS A 189 22.15 5.43 17.39
N THR A 190 21.09 4.65 17.22
CA THR A 190 21.19 3.24 16.79
C THR A 190 20.75 3.03 15.36
N GLY A 191 19.98 3.95 14.77
CA GLY A 191 19.32 3.79 13.49
C GLY A 191 18.11 2.83 13.53
N TYR A 192 17.68 2.41 14.72
CA TYR A 192 16.57 1.49 14.89
C TYR A 192 15.23 2.17 14.69
N VAL A 193 14.41 1.64 13.79
CA VAL A 193 13.03 2.08 13.60
C VAL A 193 12.18 1.58 14.76
N LYS A 194 11.67 2.51 15.59
CA LYS A 194 10.88 2.21 16.78
C LYS A 194 9.39 2.11 16.50
N ALA A 195 8.89 2.88 15.53
CA ALA A 195 7.50 2.83 15.08
C ALA A 195 7.39 3.20 13.61
N MET A 196 6.34 2.71 12.96
CA MET A 196 6.05 2.99 11.55
C MET A 196 4.54 3.05 11.33
N VAL A 197 4.09 4.11 10.64
CA VAL A 197 2.70 4.27 10.23
C VAL A 197 2.67 4.46 8.71
N GLY A 198 1.93 3.59 8.02
CA GLY A 198 1.87 3.55 6.56
C GLY A 198 0.70 4.30 5.93
N GLY A 199 -0.25 4.80 6.74
CA GLY A 199 -1.42 5.52 6.24
C GLY A 199 -2.41 5.89 7.34
N ARG A 200 -3.37 6.77 6.98
CA ARG A 200 -4.52 7.13 7.82
C ARG A 200 -5.69 6.18 7.57
N GLY A 201 -6.54 6.08 8.58
CA GLY A 201 -7.69 5.20 8.60
C GLY A 201 -7.39 3.87 9.26
N GLU A 202 -8.43 3.12 9.54
CA GLU A 202 -8.33 1.78 10.09
C GLU A 202 -7.64 0.84 9.08
N LYS A 203 -6.66 0.09 9.55
CA LYS A 203 -6.03 -0.95 8.75
C LYS A 203 -6.83 -2.24 8.90
N LYS A 204 -7.50 -2.65 7.83
CA LYS A 204 -8.45 -3.79 7.84
C LYS A 204 -7.85 -5.10 7.32
N VAL A 205 -6.75 -5.01 6.57
CA VAL A 205 -6.12 -6.19 5.94
C VAL A 205 -4.62 -6.19 6.15
N ASN A 206 -4.05 -7.40 6.27
CA ASN A 206 -2.63 -7.60 6.33
C ASN A 206 -1.98 -7.29 4.98
N ARG A 207 -0.73 -6.80 5.01
CA ARG A 207 0.08 -6.47 3.82
C ARG A 207 -0.58 -5.46 2.89
N SER A 208 -1.40 -4.55 3.44
CA SER A 208 -1.92 -3.41 2.72
C SER A 208 -0.79 -2.44 2.35
N PHE A 209 -1.06 -1.55 1.38
CA PHE A 209 -0.08 -0.59 0.87
C PHE A 209 0.48 0.29 1.98
N ASN A 210 1.76 0.15 2.26
CA ASN A 210 2.50 0.89 3.28
C ASN A 210 3.22 2.09 2.65
N ARG A 211 2.70 3.28 2.83
CA ARG A 211 3.29 4.50 2.25
C ARG A 211 4.68 4.84 2.79
N ALA A 212 5.06 4.28 3.94
CA ALA A 212 6.39 4.45 4.49
C ALA A 212 7.47 3.64 3.75
N THR A 213 7.09 2.50 3.13
CA THR A 213 8.01 1.58 2.45
C THR A 213 7.76 1.46 0.95
N ASP A 214 6.50 1.56 0.51
CA ASP A 214 6.10 1.19 -0.85
C ASP A 214 5.85 2.41 -1.76
N ALA A 215 5.62 3.60 -1.15
CA ALA A 215 5.34 4.81 -1.93
C ALA A 215 6.63 5.47 -2.42
N THR A 216 6.70 5.72 -3.73
CA THR A 216 7.76 6.52 -4.33
C THR A 216 7.30 7.97 -4.45
N ARG A 217 8.08 8.90 -3.89
CA ARG A 217 7.83 10.35 -3.95
C ARG A 217 9.13 11.11 -4.18
N GLN A 218 9.03 12.27 -4.81
CA GLN A 218 10.16 13.19 -4.92
C GLN A 218 10.55 13.70 -3.53
N PRO A 219 11.80 13.49 -3.10
CA PRO A 219 12.26 13.92 -1.77
C PRO A 219 12.38 15.44 -1.66
N GLY A 220 12.48 16.17 -2.77
CA GLY A 220 12.69 17.61 -2.77
C GLY A 220 13.95 17.98 -2.00
N SER A 221 13.93 19.12 -1.29
CA SER A 221 15.06 19.64 -0.53
C SER A 221 15.50 18.78 0.66
N THR A 222 14.71 17.82 1.11
CA THR A 222 15.13 16.89 2.17
C THR A 222 16.30 16.02 1.72
N PHE A 223 16.44 15.79 0.41
CA PHE A 223 17.54 15.03 -0.17
C PHE A 223 18.91 15.74 -0.03
N LYS A 224 18.93 17.04 0.22
CA LYS A 224 20.18 17.81 0.44
C LYS A 224 21.00 17.25 1.59
N ILE A 225 20.36 16.71 2.63
CA ILE A 225 21.05 16.10 3.77
C ILE A 225 21.89 14.92 3.29
N VAL A 226 21.31 14.03 2.51
CA VAL A 226 21.98 12.82 2.03
C VAL A 226 22.94 13.10 0.86
N ALA A 227 22.54 13.99 -0.07
CA ALA A 227 23.32 14.22 -1.29
C ALA A 227 24.43 15.27 -1.14
N ALA A 228 24.32 16.18 -0.17
CA ALA A 228 25.28 17.28 -0.02
C ALA A 228 25.95 17.33 1.36
N TYR A 229 25.16 17.42 2.44
CA TYR A 229 25.72 17.65 3.77
C TYR A 229 26.44 16.44 4.35
N ALA A 230 25.85 15.25 4.25
CA ALA A 230 26.47 14.04 4.76
C ALA A 230 27.81 13.73 4.05
N PRO A 231 27.90 13.73 2.71
CA PRO A 231 29.18 13.53 2.02
C PRO A 231 30.22 14.63 2.32
N LEU A 232 29.79 15.89 2.52
CA LEU A 232 30.69 16.98 2.87
C LEU A 232 31.35 16.77 4.24
N ILE A 233 30.55 16.37 5.22
CA ILE A 233 31.01 16.11 6.59
C ILE A 233 31.88 14.84 6.63
N ASP A 234 31.40 13.76 6.00
CA ASP A 234 32.10 12.47 5.96
C ASP A 234 33.48 12.57 5.29
N SER A 235 33.60 13.36 4.22
CA SER A 235 34.88 13.60 3.54
C SER A 235 35.88 14.46 4.34
N GLY A 236 35.48 15.01 5.48
CA GLY A 236 36.29 15.94 6.27
C GLY A 236 36.55 17.31 5.60
N LYS A 237 35.93 17.57 4.43
CA LYS A 237 36.14 18.83 3.67
C LYS A 237 35.31 19.99 4.18
N GLY A 238 34.39 19.75 5.09
CA GLY A 238 33.55 20.76 5.72
C GLY A 238 32.81 20.26 6.94
N GLY A 239 32.21 21.18 7.66
CA GLY A 239 31.39 20.94 8.85
C GLY A 239 30.23 21.94 8.89
N LEU A 240 29.43 21.90 9.97
CA LEU A 240 28.24 22.76 10.13
C LEU A 240 28.55 24.27 10.11
N ALA A 241 29.78 24.66 10.46
CA ALA A 241 30.22 26.04 10.49
C ALA A 241 30.96 26.50 9.22
N LYS A 242 31.03 25.63 8.17
CA LYS A 242 31.72 26.02 6.95
C LYS A 242 30.88 26.97 6.11
N SER A 243 31.48 28.12 5.78
CA SER A 243 30.90 29.06 4.82
C SER A 243 31.33 28.72 3.41
N PHE A 244 30.44 28.98 2.46
CA PHE A 244 30.67 28.84 1.03
C PHE A 244 30.42 30.17 0.36
N ASN A 245 31.21 30.49 -0.67
CA ASN A 245 30.96 31.62 -1.53
C ASN A 245 29.85 31.23 -2.54
N ASP A 246 28.78 32.01 -2.58
CA ASP A 246 27.68 31.81 -3.52
C ASP A 246 28.00 32.52 -4.84
N GLU A 247 28.76 31.88 -5.68
CA GLU A 247 29.19 32.41 -6.99
C GLU A 247 28.43 31.74 -8.13
N PRO A 248 28.37 32.39 -9.31
CA PRO A 248 27.82 31.79 -10.51
C PRO A 248 28.46 30.43 -10.80
N TYR A 249 27.67 29.40 -10.97
CA TYR A 249 28.10 28.05 -11.25
C TYR A 249 27.30 27.45 -12.40
N GLN A 250 27.95 26.65 -13.25
CA GLN A 250 27.30 25.95 -14.34
C GLN A 250 27.44 24.44 -14.17
N TYR A 251 26.39 23.74 -14.56
CA TYR A 251 26.44 22.27 -14.69
C TYR A 251 27.35 21.88 -15.86
N ALA A 252 27.78 20.62 -15.90
CA ALA A 252 28.60 20.08 -16.97
C ALA A 252 27.97 20.19 -18.38
N ASN A 253 26.63 20.31 -18.45
CA ASN A 253 25.88 20.52 -19.67
C ASN A 253 25.76 22.02 -20.10
N GLY A 254 26.44 22.91 -19.39
CA GLY A 254 26.43 24.35 -19.68
C GLY A 254 25.24 25.15 -19.14
N ASN A 255 24.30 24.50 -18.45
CA ASN A 255 23.18 25.19 -17.82
C ASN A 255 23.60 25.88 -16.52
N ASP A 256 23.12 27.10 -16.29
CA ASP A 256 23.36 27.83 -15.05
C ASP A 256 22.66 27.20 -13.86
N VAL A 257 23.36 27.08 -12.75
CA VAL A 257 22.75 26.81 -11.44
C VAL A 257 22.17 28.12 -10.91
N ARG A 258 20.89 28.12 -10.54
CA ARG A 258 20.18 29.28 -10.05
C ARG A 258 19.66 29.04 -8.64
N ASN A 259 19.80 30.04 -7.80
CA ASN A 259 19.17 30.07 -6.48
C ASN A 259 17.65 30.19 -6.61
N ALA A 260 16.89 29.59 -5.68
CA ALA A 260 15.44 29.64 -5.66
C ALA A 260 14.87 31.07 -5.63
N GLY A 261 15.61 32.03 -5.09
CA GLY A 261 15.28 33.46 -5.05
C GLY A 261 15.78 34.28 -6.22
N GLY A 262 16.48 33.69 -7.19
CA GLY A 262 16.93 34.35 -8.41
C GLY A 262 18.14 35.27 -8.28
N GLY A 263 18.87 35.25 -7.16
CA GLY A 263 20.09 36.02 -6.93
C GLY A 263 21.23 35.18 -6.38
N HIS A 264 22.40 35.78 -6.27
CA HIS A 264 23.54 35.29 -5.50
C HIS A 264 23.66 36.13 -4.22
N SER A 265 24.04 35.53 -3.11
CA SER A 265 24.19 36.20 -1.79
C SER A 265 25.65 36.46 -1.46
#